data_50ecbe6f20a65583bce91a88133677a3
#
_entry.id   50ecbe6f20a65583bce91a88133677a3
#
_cell.length_a   1.000
_cell.length_b   1.000
_cell.length_c   1.000
_cell.angle_alpha   90.00
_cell.angle_beta   90.00
_cell.angle_gamma   90.00
#
_symmetry.space_group_name_H-M   'P 1'
#
loop_
_entity.id
_entity.type
_entity.pdbx_description
1 polymer ?
#
loop_
_entity_poly.entity_id
_entity_poly.type
_entity_poly.pdbx_seq_one_letter_code
_entity_poly.pdbx_strand_id
1 'polypeptide(L)'
;MKPRFYMVDVFAEQAYSGNPLAVIVGAEELSSETMQLLAAEMNFSETTFVTSVPEEDGGFRVRVFTPSREIAFTGHPILGTAWVIRQYLTYSSDAQICLNLEVGKVPVTFESSDDGTEVVWFQAPPMTLGEKSTAASFAEVLGLSVDDIDTMLPVQMISAGTSAMIVP
;
A
#
# COMPACT_ATOMS: atom_id res chain seq x y z
N MET A 1 3.80 24.55 3.23
CA MET A 1 4.24 24.05 4.57
C MET A 1 5.52 23.25 4.36
N LYS A 2 6.44 23.14 5.35
CA LYS A 2 7.59 22.23 5.19
C LYS A 2 7.10 20.79 5.31
N PRO A 3 7.44 19.88 4.38
CA PRO A 3 7.09 18.47 4.49
C PRO A 3 7.60 17.86 5.80
N ARG A 4 6.81 16.96 6.39
CA ARG A 4 7.17 16.17 7.58
C ARG A 4 7.34 14.72 7.16
N PHE A 5 8.35 14.09 7.73
CA PHE A 5 8.70 12.70 7.47
C PHE A 5 8.34 11.83 8.68
N TYR A 6 7.71 10.70 8.41
CA TYR A 6 7.44 9.65 9.38
C TYR A 6 7.95 8.32 8.83
N MET A 7 8.52 7.50 9.70
CA MET A 7 8.87 6.13 9.39
C MET A 7 8.06 5.22 10.30
N VAL A 8 7.38 4.26 9.70
CA VAL A 8 6.53 3.29 10.41
C VAL A 8 6.80 1.89 9.92
N ASP A 9 6.65 0.91 10.80
CA ASP A 9 6.69 -0.51 10.45
C ASP A 9 5.24 -1.04 10.35
N VAL A 10 4.87 -1.55 9.19
CA VAL A 10 3.54 -2.12 8.95
C VAL A 10 3.61 -3.64 9.12
N PHE A 11 2.52 -4.25 9.60
CA PHE A 11 2.46 -5.67 10.00
C PHE A 11 3.44 -6.01 11.13
N ALA A 12 3.65 -5.06 12.03
CA ALA A 12 4.59 -5.19 13.14
C ALA A 12 3.84 -5.35 14.47
N GLU A 13 4.16 -6.38 15.23
CA GLU A 13 3.70 -6.56 16.61
C GLU A 13 4.68 -5.93 17.63
N GLN A 14 5.90 -5.65 17.19
CA GLN A 14 6.94 -5.03 18.00
C GLN A 14 7.83 -4.13 17.14
N ALA A 15 8.53 -3.20 17.79
CA ALA A 15 9.46 -2.30 17.12
C ALA A 15 10.52 -3.06 16.30
N TYR A 16 10.89 -2.50 15.15
CA TYR A 16 11.91 -3.05 14.24
C TYR A 16 11.54 -4.40 13.60
N SER A 17 10.27 -4.72 13.54
CA SER A 17 9.75 -5.86 12.78
C SER A 17 8.70 -5.37 11.77
N GLY A 18 8.37 -6.17 10.78
CA GLY A 18 7.39 -5.81 9.76
C GLY A 18 8.01 -5.19 8.51
N ASN A 19 7.20 -4.45 7.75
CA ASN A 19 7.60 -3.82 6.49
C ASN A 19 7.73 -2.31 6.68
N PRO A 20 8.94 -1.73 6.57
CA PRO A 20 9.16 -0.30 6.76
C PRO A 20 8.51 0.53 5.66
N LEU A 21 7.92 1.65 6.05
CA LEU A 21 7.29 2.63 5.17
C LEU A 21 7.74 4.03 5.55
N ALA A 22 8.13 4.80 4.53
CA ALA A 22 8.31 6.25 4.64
C ALA A 22 7.01 6.97 4.25
N VAL A 23 6.50 7.83 5.12
CA VAL A 23 5.32 8.67 4.89
C VAL A 23 5.73 10.14 4.93
N ILE A 24 5.62 10.84 3.82
CA ILE A 24 5.96 12.25 3.68
C ILE A 24 4.67 13.07 3.59
N VAL A 25 4.39 13.83 4.63
CA VAL A 25 3.18 14.65 4.77
C VAL A 25 3.47 16.11 4.42
N GLY A 26 2.52 16.77 3.76
CA GLY A 26 2.70 18.14 3.28
C GLY A 26 3.45 18.19 1.95
N ALA A 27 3.18 17.22 1.09
CA ALA A 27 3.89 17.01 -0.17
C ALA A 27 3.24 17.72 -1.37
N GLU A 28 2.28 18.61 -1.14
CA GLU A 28 1.48 19.27 -2.18
C GLU A 28 2.31 19.99 -3.24
N GLU A 29 3.43 20.60 -2.82
CA GLU A 29 4.29 21.40 -3.69
C GLU A 29 5.48 20.60 -4.26
N LEU A 30 5.64 19.33 -3.89
CA LEU A 30 6.71 18.50 -4.43
C LEU A 30 6.40 18.05 -5.86
N SER A 31 7.38 18.19 -6.76
CA SER A 31 7.26 17.64 -8.10
C SER A 31 7.36 16.11 -8.08
N SER A 32 6.80 15.45 -9.10
CA SER A 32 6.92 13.98 -9.25
C SER A 32 8.37 13.51 -9.28
N GLU A 33 9.26 14.29 -9.90
CA GLU A 33 10.71 14.00 -9.93
C GLU A 33 11.32 14.05 -8.52
N THR A 34 10.97 15.07 -7.74
CA THR A 34 11.44 15.18 -6.34
C THR A 34 10.92 14.04 -5.49
N MET A 35 9.64 13.68 -5.64
CA MET A 35 9.05 12.52 -4.93
C MET A 35 9.77 11.22 -5.30
N GLN A 36 10.07 11.01 -6.59
CA GLN A 36 10.79 9.83 -7.05
C GLN A 36 12.23 9.77 -6.52
N LEU A 37 12.94 10.89 -6.48
CA LEU A 37 14.28 10.96 -5.91
C LEU A 37 14.27 10.67 -4.41
N LEU A 38 13.30 11.20 -3.67
CA LEU A 38 13.14 10.92 -2.25
C LEU A 38 12.82 9.43 -2.00
N ALA A 39 11.94 8.83 -2.80
CA ALA A 39 11.63 7.41 -2.68
C ALA A 39 12.85 6.52 -2.97
N ALA A 40 13.66 6.89 -3.97
CA ALA A 40 14.92 6.19 -4.26
C ALA A 40 15.94 6.33 -3.11
N GLU A 41 16.05 7.52 -2.52
CA GLU A 41 16.96 7.78 -1.38
C GLU A 41 16.54 6.99 -0.13
N MET A 42 15.23 6.92 0.16
CA MET A 42 14.71 6.11 1.28
C MET A 42 15.01 4.62 1.09
N ASN A 43 14.95 4.15 -0.14
CA ASN A 43 15.23 2.76 -0.54
C ASN A 43 14.40 1.71 0.24
N PHE A 44 13.20 2.10 0.69
CA PHE A 44 12.19 1.16 1.18
C PHE A 44 11.40 0.59 0.00
N SER A 45 10.64 -0.48 0.22
CA SER A 45 9.77 -1.05 -0.81
C SER A 45 8.88 0.02 -1.43
N GLU A 46 8.29 0.87 -0.59
CA GLU A 46 7.52 2.04 -0.99
C GLU A 46 7.74 3.24 -0.07
N THR A 47 7.44 4.42 -0.64
CA THR A 47 7.33 5.70 0.05
C THR A 47 6.02 6.35 -0.35
N THR A 48 5.26 6.87 0.60
CA THR A 48 4.01 7.60 0.34
C THR A 48 4.16 9.09 0.56
N PHE A 49 3.46 9.85 -0.29
CA PHE A 49 3.39 11.31 -0.24
C PHE A 49 1.94 11.73 -0.06
N VAL A 50 1.68 12.50 0.98
CA VAL A 50 0.34 12.80 1.47
C VAL A 50 0.14 14.30 1.54
N THR A 51 -1.05 14.78 1.18
CA THR A 51 -1.46 16.17 1.43
C THR A 51 -1.57 16.44 2.93
N SER A 52 -1.32 17.69 3.34
CA SER A 52 -1.38 18.10 4.75
C SER A 52 -2.80 18.28 5.28
N VAL A 53 -3.77 18.44 4.36
CA VAL A 53 -5.19 18.61 4.64
C VAL A 53 -6.01 17.70 3.72
N PRO A 54 -7.21 17.28 4.14
CA PRO A 54 -8.10 16.52 3.27
C PRO A 54 -8.58 17.37 2.08
N GLU A 55 -8.92 16.70 0.99
CA GLU A 55 -9.60 17.29 -0.16
C GLU A 55 -11.06 17.60 0.19
N GLU A 56 -11.80 18.26 -0.72
CA GLU A 56 -13.21 18.67 -0.51
C GLU A 56 -14.14 17.50 -0.15
N ASP A 57 -13.80 16.29 -0.58
CA ASP A 57 -14.55 15.05 -0.31
C ASP A 57 -14.19 14.38 1.03
N GLY A 58 -13.33 15.00 1.83
CA GLY A 58 -12.86 14.53 3.12
C GLY A 58 -11.70 13.51 3.05
N GLY A 59 -11.30 13.06 1.85
CA GLY A 59 -10.19 12.13 1.66
C GLY A 59 -8.83 12.83 1.58
N PHE A 60 -7.77 12.15 1.96
CA PHE A 60 -6.40 12.63 1.80
C PHE A 60 -5.83 12.11 0.49
N ARG A 61 -5.31 13.02 -0.34
CA ARG A 61 -4.60 12.62 -1.55
C ARG A 61 -3.29 11.95 -1.20
N VAL A 62 -3.08 10.77 -1.76
CA VAL A 62 -1.88 9.95 -1.53
C VAL A 62 -1.29 9.50 -2.86
N ARG A 63 0.02 9.64 -2.99
CA ARG A 63 0.81 9.09 -4.09
C ARG A 63 1.80 8.09 -3.54
N VAL A 64 2.01 6.99 -4.26
CA VAL A 64 2.85 5.87 -3.82
C VAL A 64 3.99 5.67 -4.81
N PHE A 65 5.21 5.63 -4.31
CA PHE A 65 6.41 5.44 -5.12
C PHE A 65 7.22 4.26 -4.59
N THR A 66 7.65 3.41 -5.51
CA THR A 66 8.79 2.49 -5.27
C THR A 66 10.10 3.25 -5.51
N PRO A 67 11.27 2.70 -5.19
CA PRO A 67 12.55 3.32 -5.54
C PRO A 67 12.72 3.65 -7.04
N SER A 68 11.95 3.00 -7.93
CA SER A 68 12.11 3.12 -9.38
C SER A 68 10.95 3.80 -10.11
N ARG A 69 9.75 3.83 -9.55
CA ARG A 69 8.56 4.39 -10.23
C ARG A 69 7.40 4.67 -9.27
N GLU A 70 6.51 5.53 -9.70
CA GLU A 70 5.19 5.67 -9.10
C GLU A 70 4.31 4.46 -9.42
N ILE A 71 3.47 4.06 -8.48
CA ILE A 71 2.50 2.97 -8.63
C ILE A 71 1.12 3.42 -8.16
N ALA A 72 0.08 2.90 -8.82
CA ALA A 72 -1.29 3.32 -8.59
C ALA A 72 -1.86 2.84 -7.25
N PHE A 73 -1.40 1.68 -6.76
CA PHE A 73 -1.90 1.03 -5.55
C PHE A 73 -0.92 -0.04 -5.03
N THR A 74 -0.89 -0.20 -3.70
CA THR A 74 -0.22 -1.30 -3.00
C THR A 74 -0.84 -1.48 -1.60
N GLY A 75 -0.60 -2.61 -0.92
CA GLY A 75 -1.30 -2.97 0.33
C GLY A 75 -0.78 -2.24 1.58
N HIS A 76 0.41 -2.63 2.06
CA HIS A 76 0.90 -2.15 3.36
C HIS A 76 1.08 -0.62 3.45
N PRO A 77 1.47 0.13 2.40
CA PRO A 77 1.57 1.58 2.47
C PRO A 77 0.25 2.27 2.77
N ILE A 78 -0.88 1.69 2.36
CA ILE A 78 -2.22 2.22 2.64
C ILE A 78 -2.47 2.21 4.15
N LEU A 79 -2.18 1.09 4.81
CA LEU A 79 -2.39 0.92 6.25
C LEU A 79 -1.52 1.89 7.07
N GLY A 80 -0.22 1.91 6.80
CA GLY A 80 0.72 2.79 7.50
C GLY A 80 0.46 4.27 7.27
N THR A 81 0.08 4.66 6.03
CA THR A 81 -0.26 6.05 5.71
C THR A 81 -1.53 6.50 6.44
N ALA A 82 -2.59 5.69 6.44
CA ALA A 82 -3.82 6.01 7.16
C ALA A 82 -3.58 6.14 8.68
N TRP A 83 -2.75 5.25 9.24
CA TRP A 83 -2.35 5.34 10.64
C TRP A 83 -1.61 6.66 10.95
N VAL A 84 -0.65 7.06 10.11
CA VAL A 84 0.08 8.35 10.26
C VAL A 84 -0.89 9.53 10.17
N ILE A 85 -1.82 9.53 9.22
CA ILE A 85 -2.83 10.58 9.08
C ILE A 85 -3.64 10.70 10.36
N ARG A 86 -4.18 9.59 10.87
CA ARG A 86 -5.00 9.59 12.09
C ARG A 86 -4.22 10.09 13.30
N GLN A 87 -2.99 9.65 13.49
CA GLN A 87 -2.17 10.00 14.65
C GLN A 87 -1.63 11.42 14.63
N TYR A 88 -1.25 11.94 13.45
CA TYR A 88 -0.43 13.15 13.36
C TYR A 88 -1.05 14.30 12.55
N LEU A 89 -2.13 14.07 11.80
CA LEU A 89 -2.82 15.11 11.04
C LEU A 89 -4.19 15.43 11.62
N THR A 90 -5.03 14.42 11.83
CA THR A 90 -6.39 14.62 12.33
C THR A 90 -6.44 14.62 13.86
N TYR A 91 -5.50 13.97 14.51
CA TYR A 91 -5.51 13.75 15.98
C TYR A 91 -6.86 13.22 16.46
N SER A 92 -7.51 12.41 15.64
CA SER A 92 -8.85 11.94 15.89
C SER A 92 -8.87 10.46 16.28
N SER A 93 -9.95 10.07 16.94
CA SER A 93 -10.29 8.67 17.17
C SER A 93 -11.25 8.14 16.08
N ASP A 94 -11.27 8.77 14.90
CA ASP A 94 -12.14 8.36 13.82
C ASP A 94 -11.89 6.90 13.46
N ALA A 95 -12.96 6.15 13.36
CA ALA A 95 -12.90 4.74 12.98
C ALA A 95 -12.54 4.55 11.51
N GLN A 96 -12.51 5.62 10.71
CA GLN A 96 -12.24 5.54 9.28
C GLN A 96 -11.46 6.76 8.76
N ILE A 97 -10.50 6.49 7.89
CA ILE A 97 -9.78 7.48 7.07
C ILE A 97 -9.98 7.10 5.60
N CYS A 98 -10.25 8.07 4.75
CA CYS A 98 -10.33 7.86 3.31
C CYS A 98 -9.05 8.35 2.62
N LEU A 99 -8.44 7.49 1.79
CA LEU A 99 -7.28 7.84 0.97
C LEU A 99 -7.71 7.96 -0.50
N ASN A 100 -7.37 9.09 -1.13
CA ASN A 100 -7.59 9.34 -2.55
C ASN A 100 -6.31 8.97 -3.31
N LEU A 101 -6.32 7.80 -3.96
CA LEU A 101 -5.24 7.24 -4.76
C LEU A 101 -5.57 7.36 -6.26
N GLU A 102 -4.62 7.02 -7.12
CA GLU A 102 -4.85 6.96 -8.58
C GLU A 102 -5.94 5.95 -8.95
N VAL A 103 -6.04 4.83 -8.24
CA VAL A 103 -7.11 3.81 -8.42
C VAL A 103 -8.48 4.27 -7.92
N GLY A 104 -8.59 5.42 -7.28
CA GLY A 104 -9.80 5.95 -6.66
C GLY A 104 -9.73 5.98 -5.13
N LYS A 105 -10.91 6.11 -4.51
CA LYS A 105 -11.03 6.17 -3.06
C LYS A 105 -10.81 4.81 -2.40
N VAL A 106 -9.95 4.81 -1.40
CA VAL A 106 -9.67 3.63 -0.58
C VAL A 106 -10.02 3.95 0.88
N PRO A 107 -11.17 3.49 1.37
CA PRO A 107 -11.51 3.61 2.79
C PRO A 107 -10.63 2.67 3.62
N VAL A 108 -10.12 3.20 4.73
CA VAL A 108 -9.34 2.47 5.73
C VAL A 108 -10.05 2.57 7.06
N THR A 109 -10.34 1.43 7.69
CA THR A 109 -11.04 1.33 8.98
C THR A 109 -10.09 0.84 10.07
N PHE A 110 -10.34 1.31 11.29
CA PHE A 110 -9.58 0.97 12.49
C PHE A 110 -10.52 0.28 13.45
N GLU A 111 -10.25 -0.95 13.79
CA GLU A 111 -11.05 -1.77 14.69
C GLU A 111 -10.22 -2.14 15.92
N SER A 112 -10.76 -1.89 17.10
CA SER A 112 -10.14 -2.29 18.36
C SER A 112 -10.74 -3.62 18.82
N SER A 113 -9.89 -4.57 19.12
CA SER A 113 -10.25 -5.83 19.75
C SER A 113 -10.47 -5.65 21.26
N ASP A 114 -11.13 -6.61 21.90
CA ASP A 114 -11.43 -6.59 23.35
C ASP A 114 -10.15 -6.57 24.21
N ASP A 115 -9.02 -7.07 23.69
CA ASP A 115 -7.71 -7.06 24.36
C ASP A 115 -6.94 -5.75 24.19
N GLY A 116 -7.54 -4.76 23.49
CA GLY A 116 -6.91 -3.45 23.22
C GLY A 116 -6.00 -3.44 21.99
N THR A 117 -5.87 -4.54 21.28
CA THR A 117 -5.14 -4.58 19.99
C THR A 117 -5.97 -3.86 18.93
N GLU A 118 -5.33 -2.99 18.15
CA GLU A 118 -5.96 -2.33 17.03
C GLU A 118 -5.56 -3.00 15.72
N VAL A 119 -6.56 -3.35 14.92
CA VAL A 119 -6.39 -3.91 13.58
C VAL A 119 -6.86 -2.89 12.55
N VAL A 120 -6.08 -2.69 11.51
CA VAL A 120 -6.35 -1.73 10.44
C VAL A 120 -6.69 -2.47 9.17
N TRP A 121 -7.82 -2.14 8.57
CA TRP A 121 -8.36 -2.75 7.36
C TRP A 121 -8.48 -1.71 6.25
N PHE A 122 -8.31 -2.11 5.02
CA PHE A 122 -8.69 -1.30 3.86
C PHE A 122 -9.56 -2.10 2.90
N GLN A 123 -10.43 -1.40 2.19
CA GLN A 123 -11.18 -1.99 1.09
C GLN A 123 -10.34 -1.90 -0.19
N ALA A 124 -9.86 -3.06 -0.66
CA ALA A 124 -9.11 -3.14 -1.91
C ALA A 124 -9.97 -2.68 -3.11
N PRO A 125 -9.35 -2.09 -4.15
CA PRO A 125 -10.02 -1.84 -5.41
C PRO A 125 -10.63 -3.12 -6.00
N PRO A 126 -11.65 -3.01 -6.86
CA PRO A 126 -12.22 -4.16 -7.54
C PRO A 126 -11.14 -4.98 -8.25
N MET A 127 -11.14 -6.28 -8.00
CA MET A 127 -10.20 -7.20 -8.63
C MET A 127 -10.67 -7.55 -10.05
N THR A 128 -9.75 -7.54 -10.99
CA THR A 128 -9.97 -8.05 -12.35
C THR A 128 -9.14 -9.30 -12.59
N LEU A 129 -9.75 -10.29 -13.24
CA LEU A 129 -9.07 -11.52 -13.64
C LEU A 129 -8.58 -11.37 -15.07
N GLY A 130 -7.30 -11.59 -15.29
CA GLY A 130 -6.67 -11.59 -16.60
C GLY A 130 -6.52 -13.00 -17.18
N GLU A 131 -5.56 -13.16 -18.07
CA GLU A 131 -5.32 -14.41 -18.77
C GLU A 131 -4.85 -15.53 -17.84
N LYS A 132 -5.28 -16.74 -18.17
CA LYS A 132 -4.81 -17.97 -17.53
C LYS A 132 -3.56 -18.47 -18.24
N SER A 133 -2.67 -19.05 -17.44
CA SER A 133 -1.44 -19.69 -17.91
C SER A 133 -1.37 -21.13 -17.42
N THR A 134 -0.37 -21.87 -17.87
CA THR A 134 -0.16 -23.25 -17.44
C THR A 134 0.81 -23.34 -16.28
N ALA A 135 0.64 -24.33 -15.40
CA ALA A 135 1.59 -24.62 -14.34
C ALA A 135 3.02 -24.85 -14.89
N ALA A 136 3.13 -25.57 -16.01
CA ALA A 136 4.41 -25.87 -16.65
C ALA A 136 5.21 -24.61 -17.04
N SER A 137 4.53 -23.57 -17.54
CA SER A 137 5.20 -22.32 -17.92
C SER A 137 5.79 -21.55 -16.75
N PHE A 138 5.24 -21.73 -15.54
CA PHE A 138 5.70 -21.03 -14.34
C PHE A 138 6.61 -21.89 -13.45
N ALA A 139 6.47 -23.21 -13.45
CA ALA A 139 7.34 -24.12 -12.73
C ALA A 139 8.82 -23.88 -13.11
N GLU A 140 9.12 -23.81 -14.41
CA GLU A 140 10.48 -23.53 -14.89
C GLU A 140 11.02 -22.17 -14.40
N VAL A 141 10.20 -21.11 -14.49
CA VAL A 141 10.61 -19.75 -14.06
C VAL A 141 10.85 -19.68 -12.54
N LEU A 142 10.06 -20.42 -11.75
CA LEU A 142 10.17 -20.47 -10.30
C LEU A 142 11.22 -21.47 -9.80
N GLY A 143 11.77 -22.30 -10.67
CA GLY A 143 12.69 -23.39 -10.30
C GLY A 143 12.02 -24.52 -9.54
N LEU A 144 10.71 -24.73 -9.79
CA LEU A 144 9.86 -25.76 -9.16
C LEU A 144 9.59 -26.91 -10.14
N SER A 145 9.15 -28.08 -9.61
CA SER A 145 8.49 -29.10 -10.40
C SER A 145 7.05 -28.68 -10.70
N VAL A 146 6.51 -29.15 -11.81
CA VAL A 146 5.07 -28.93 -12.13
C VAL A 146 4.17 -29.54 -11.03
N ASP A 147 4.62 -30.63 -10.41
CA ASP A 147 3.91 -31.31 -9.31
C ASP A 147 3.86 -30.50 -8.00
N ASP A 148 4.71 -29.46 -7.87
CA ASP A 148 4.71 -28.56 -6.71
C ASP A 148 3.65 -27.44 -6.84
N ILE A 149 2.98 -27.34 -8.00
CA ILE A 149 1.95 -26.35 -8.29
C ILE A 149 0.57 -27.02 -8.23
N ASP A 150 -0.34 -26.44 -7.44
CA ASP A 150 -1.72 -26.96 -7.36
C ASP A 150 -2.47 -26.73 -8.67
N THR A 151 -2.69 -27.81 -9.43
CA THR A 151 -3.40 -27.76 -10.71
C THR A 151 -4.93 -27.69 -10.60
N MET A 152 -5.49 -27.75 -9.37
CA MET A 152 -6.93 -27.55 -9.16
C MET A 152 -7.33 -26.08 -9.34
N LEU A 153 -6.39 -25.18 -9.16
CA LEU A 153 -6.56 -23.76 -9.40
C LEU A 153 -5.75 -23.30 -10.62
N PRO A 154 -6.23 -22.34 -11.40
CA PRO A 154 -5.49 -21.85 -12.56
C PRO A 154 -4.33 -20.95 -12.11
N VAL A 155 -3.18 -21.07 -12.76
CA VAL A 155 -2.20 -19.98 -12.80
C VAL A 155 -2.84 -18.84 -13.56
N GLN A 156 -3.01 -17.68 -12.91
CA GLN A 156 -3.79 -16.60 -13.50
C GLN A 156 -3.27 -15.21 -13.11
N MET A 157 -3.23 -14.32 -14.09
CA MET A 157 -3.01 -12.89 -13.82
C MET A 157 -4.22 -12.32 -13.08
N ILE A 158 -3.97 -11.59 -12.01
CA ILE A 158 -4.99 -10.77 -11.34
C ILE A 158 -4.49 -9.33 -11.20
N SER A 159 -5.41 -8.38 -11.13
CA SER A 159 -5.09 -6.98 -10.87
C SER A 159 -6.12 -6.39 -9.90
N ALA A 160 -5.61 -5.73 -8.86
CA ALA A 160 -6.37 -4.90 -7.93
C ALA A 160 -5.62 -3.56 -7.77
N GLY A 161 -5.46 -2.82 -8.90
CA GLY A 161 -4.61 -1.63 -9.00
C GLY A 161 -3.15 -1.95 -9.36
N THR A 162 -2.61 -3.05 -8.87
CA THR A 162 -1.32 -3.63 -9.29
C THR A 162 -1.56 -5.05 -9.80
N SER A 163 -0.90 -5.41 -10.90
CA SER A 163 -1.03 -6.74 -11.50
C SER A 163 -0.03 -7.73 -10.91
N ALA A 164 -0.52 -8.93 -10.62
CA ALA A 164 0.30 -10.04 -10.13
C ALA A 164 -0.14 -11.36 -10.80
N MET A 165 0.83 -12.26 -11.00
CA MET A 165 0.54 -13.63 -11.40
C MET A 165 0.39 -14.48 -10.14
N ILE A 166 -0.76 -15.11 -9.99
CA ILE A 166 -1.03 -16.07 -8.92
C ILE A 166 -0.67 -17.46 -9.42
N VAL A 167 0.23 -18.09 -8.71
CA VAL A 167 0.66 -19.48 -8.93
C VAL A 167 0.29 -20.24 -7.68
N PRO A 168 -0.72 -21.13 -7.74
CA PRO A 168 -1.24 -21.86 -6.58
C PRO A 168 -0.29 -22.89 -6.03
#